data_082b6ac54b655b448fb9ead316192572
#
_entry.id   082b6ac54b655b448fb9ead316192572
#
_cell.length_a   1.000
_cell.length_b   1.000
_cell.length_c   1.000
_cell.angle_alpha   90.00
_cell.angle_beta   90.00
_cell.angle_gamma   90.00
#
_symmetry.space_group_name_H-M   'P 1'
#
loop_
_entity.id
_entity.type
_entity.pdbx_description
1 polymer ?
#
loop_
_entity_poly.entity_id
_entity_poly.type
_entity_poly.pdbx_seq_one_letter_code
_entity_poly.pdbx_strand_id
1 'polypeptide(L)' 'MKLIITLSKGEDGYIIAECPFLPGCLTQGKTREDAISNIKEAIELSIETWKDNDMVFPFEVAEIEVPANA' A
#
# COMPACT_ATOMS: atom_id res chain seq x y z
N MET A 1 4.18 -11.81 3.48
CA MET A 1 2.92 -11.08 3.74
C MET A 1 2.43 -10.44 2.45
N LYS A 2 1.18 -10.62 2.15
CA LYS A 2 0.57 -10.00 0.98
C LYS A 2 -0.26 -8.81 1.42
N LEU A 3 -0.04 -7.68 0.77
CA LEU A 3 -0.79 -6.45 1.04
C LEU A 3 -1.49 -5.99 -0.22
N ILE A 4 -2.68 -5.47 -0.05
CA ILE A 4 -3.45 -4.91 -1.15
C ILE A 4 -3.06 -3.45 -1.30
N ILE A 5 -2.77 -3.05 -2.53
CA ILE A 5 -2.54 -1.65 -2.87
C ILE A 5 -3.62 -1.19 -3.83
N THR A 6 -3.92 0.09 -3.79
CA THR A 6 -4.83 0.70 -4.76
C THR A 6 -4.03 1.58 -5.71
N LEU A 7 -4.44 1.62 -6.96
CA LEU A 7 -3.85 2.47 -7.98
C LEU A 7 -4.95 3.37 -8.53
N SER A 8 -4.67 4.65 -8.60
CA SER A 8 -5.64 5.61 -9.14
C SER A 8 -4.91 6.67 -9.93
N LYS A 9 -5.62 7.35 -10.80
CA LYS A 9 -5.05 8.46 -11.56
C LYS A 9 -5.08 9.71 -10.71
N GLY A 10 -3.92 10.33 -10.54
CA GLY A 10 -3.82 11.62 -9.91
C GLY A 10 -3.88 12.73 -10.93
N GLU A 11 -3.65 13.95 -10.49
CA GLU A 11 -3.54 15.09 -11.37
C GLU A 11 -2.26 15.00 -12.20
N ASP A 12 -2.21 15.67 -13.32
CA ASP A 12 -1.05 15.75 -14.20
C ASP A 12 -0.58 14.39 -14.77
N GLY A 13 -1.48 13.41 -14.82
CA GLY A 13 -1.18 12.12 -15.42
C GLY A 13 -0.37 11.16 -14.56
N TYR A 14 -0.07 11.53 -13.32
CA TYR A 14 0.60 10.63 -12.40
C TYR A 14 -0.34 9.53 -11.92
N ILE A 15 0.25 8.39 -11.59
CA ILE A 15 -0.48 7.28 -10.98
C ILE A 15 -0.19 7.31 -9.48
N ILE A 16 -1.24 7.30 -8.68
CA ILE A 16 -1.13 7.28 -7.23
C ILE A 16 -1.27 5.84 -6.76
N ALA A 17 -0.31 5.40 -5.95
CA ALA A 17 -0.37 4.08 -5.30
C ALA A 17 -0.52 4.29 -3.80
N GLU A 18 -1.43 3.55 -3.21
CA GLU A 18 -1.68 3.63 -1.78
C GLU A 18 -1.83 2.24 -1.20
N CYS A 19 -1.31 2.05 0.01
CA CYS A 19 -1.56 0.84 0.79
C CYS A 19 -2.51 1.20 1.93
N PRO A 20 -3.81 0.92 1.79
CA PRO A 20 -4.79 1.31 2.80
C PRO A 20 -4.55 0.67 4.17
N PHE A 21 -3.89 -0.48 4.18
CA PHE A 21 -3.53 -1.21 5.39
C PHE A 21 -2.53 -0.44 6.27
N LEU A 22 -1.64 0.33 5.65
CA LEU A 22 -0.61 1.08 6.35
C LEU A 22 -0.95 2.57 6.28
N PRO A 23 -1.34 3.19 7.41
CA PRO A 23 -1.70 4.61 7.42
C PRO A 23 -0.56 5.49 6.89
N GLY A 24 -0.88 6.38 5.99
CA GLY A 24 0.09 7.31 5.43
C GLY A 24 1.01 6.72 4.36
N CYS A 25 0.84 5.46 4.00
CA CYS A 25 1.67 4.82 2.98
C CYS A 25 1.07 5.10 1.59
N LEU A 26 1.54 6.16 0.97
CA LEU A 26 1.04 6.66 -0.30
C LEU A 26 2.20 7.21 -1.11
N THR A 27 2.25 6.85 -2.38
CA THR A 27 3.29 7.34 -3.30
C THR A 27 2.67 7.60 -4.67
N GLN A 28 3.50 8.09 -5.58
CA GLN A 28 3.07 8.29 -6.96
C GLN A 28 4.21 7.92 -7.91
N GLY A 29 3.86 7.69 -9.15
CA GLY A 29 4.81 7.43 -10.22
C GLY A 29 4.25 7.91 -11.55
N LYS A 30 5.13 8.06 -12.52
CA LYS A 30 4.72 8.50 -13.87
C LYS A 30 4.01 7.40 -14.63
N THR A 31 4.33 6.15 -14.31
CA THR A 31 3.71 4.97 -14.91
C THR A 31 3.19 4.06 -13.80
N ARG A 32 2.38 3.09 -14.19
CA ARG A 32 1.88 2.08 -13.26
C ARG A 32 3.04 1.33 -12.61
N GLU A 33 4.03 0.95 -13.39
CA GLU A 33 5.21 0.22 -12.91
C GLU A 33 6.01 1.05 -11.92
N ASP A 34 6.19 2.34 -12.19
CA ASP A 34 6.89 3.24 -11.29
C ASP A 34 6.14 3.38 -9.96
N ALA A 35 4.82 3.55 -10.04
CA ALA A 35 3.99 3.69 -8.84
C ALA A 35 4.06 2.43 -7.97
N ILE A 36 4.01 1.25 -8.59
CA ILE A 36 4.11 -0.03 -7.88
C ILE A 36 5.49 -0.18 -7.23
N SER A 37 6.55 0.15 -7.95
CA SER A 37 7.91 0.09 -7.41
C SER A 37 8.06 1.03 -6.21
N ASN A 38 7.54 2.24 -6.33
CA ASN A 38 7.64 3.25 -5.28
C ASN A 38 6.84 2.85 -4.04
N ILE A 39 5.63 2.30 -4.20
CA ILE A 39 4.82 1.89 -3.04
C ILE A 39 5.43 0.67 -2.35
N LYS A 40 6.03 -0.22 -3.11
CA LYS A 40 6.72 -1.38 -2.53
C LYS A 40 7.84 -0.93 -1.61
N GLU A 41 8.65 0.01 -2.05
CA GLU A 41 9.72 0.58 -1.24
C GLU A 41 9.19 1.28 0.01
N ALA A 42 8.12 2.05 -0.15
CA ALA A 42 7.48 2.73 0.98
C ALA A 42 6.95 1.74 2.02
N ILE A 43 6.37 0.64 1.56
CA ILE A 43 5.87 -0.43 2.45
C ILE A 43 7.03 -1.06 3.22
N GLU A 44 8.12 -1.38 2.54
CA GLU A 44 9.29 -1.98 3.16
C GLU A 44 9.85 -1.08 4.26
N LEU A 45 9.97 0.21 3.99
CA LEU A 45 10.45 1.19 4.97
C LEU A 45 9.50 1.30 6.17
N SER A 46 8.21 1.29 5.93
CA SER A 46 7.21 1.36 6.99
C SER A 46 7.31 0.14 7.92
N ILE A 47 7.45 -1.04 7.36
CA ILE A 47 7.56 -2.27 8.13
C ILE A 47 8.86 -2.29 8.94
N GLU A 48 9.97 -1.85 8.37
CA GLU A 48 11.24 -1.75 9.09
C GLU A 48 11.12 -0.83 10.29
N THR A 49 10.53 0.34 10.09
CA THR A 49 10.33 1.32 11.17
C THR A 49 9.50 0.71 12.30
N TRP A 50 8.45 -0.01 11.98
CA TRP A 50 7.59 -0.65 12.96
C TRP A 50 8.35 -1.72 13.76
N LYS A 51 9.16 -2.54 13.08
CA LYS A 51 9.96 -3.57 13.73
C LYS A 51 11.02 -2.97 14.64
N ASP A 52 11.71 -1.93 14.18
CA ASP A 52 12.78 -1.30 14.93
C ASP A 52 12.27 -0.62 16.21
N ASN A 53 11.04 -0.19 16.22
CA ASN A 53 10.44 0.48 17.37
C ASN A 53 9.54 -0.44 18.19
N ASP A 54 9.60 -1.75 17.95
CA ASP A 54 8.74 -2.74 18.61
C ASP A 54 7.25 -2.39 18.51
N MET A 55 6.89 -1.73 17.42
CA MET A 55 5.50 -1.34 17.19
C MET A 55 4.69 -2.54 16.72
N VAL A 56 3.47 -2.65 17.24
CA VAL A 56 2.53 -3.67 16.82
C VAL A 56 1.48 -3.00 15.95
N PHE A 57 1.04 -3.70 14.91
CA PHE A 57 -0.04 -3.16 14.08
C PHE A 57 -1.25 -2.86 14.98
N PRO A 58 -1.84 -1.65 14.86
CA PRO A 58 -2.98 -1.27 15.70
C PRO A 58 -4.28 -1.93 15.28
N PHE A 59 -4.22 -2.85 14.37
CA PHE A 59 -5.40 -3.54 13.85
C PHE A 59 -5.04 -4.95 13.42
N GLU A 60 -6.06 -5.80 13.41
CA GLU A 60 -5.94 -7.16 12.94
C GLU A 60 -6.36 -7.22 11.47
N VAL A 61 -5.72 -8.08 10.70
CA VAL A 61 -6.07 -8.29 9.30
C VAL A 61 -6.74 -9.64 9.13
N ALA A 62 -7.85 -9.64 8.45
CA ALA A 62 -8.53 -10.87 8.09
C ALA A 62 -8.84 -10.83 6.59
N GLU A 63 -8.71 -11.98 5.95
CA GLU A 63 -9.10 -12.11 4.56
C GLU A 63 -10.50 -12.70 4.53
N ILE A 64 -11.36 -12.11 3.72
CA ILE A 64 -12.67 -12.67 3.45
C ILE A 64 -12.80 -12.85 1.95
N GLU A 65 -13.53 -13.88 1.57
CA GLU A 65 -13.79 -14.13 0.17
C GLU A 65 -15.20 -13.66 -0.16
N VAL A 66 -15.31 -12.83 -1.18
CA VAL A 66 -16.60 -12.30 -1.64
C VAL A 66 -16.82 -12.77 -3.06
N PRO A 67 -17.97 -13.38 -3.35
CA PRO A 67 -18.28 -13.81 -4.73
C PRO A 67 -18.28 -12.61 -5.67
N ALA A 68 -17.67 -12.79 -6.85
CA ALA A 68 -17.51 -11.70 -7.81
C ALA A 68 -18.84 -11.18 -8.36
N ASN A 69 -19.89 -11.97 -8.28
CA ASN A 69 -21.21 -11.61 -8.79
C ASN A 69 -22.25 -11.43 -7.67
N ALA A 70 -21.78 -11.18 -6.48
CA ALA A 70 -22.64 -10.94 -5.34
C ALA A 70 -23.27 -9.55 -5.39
#